data_5ebb9ae331f438e68504e102827d708d
#
_entry.id   5ebb9ae331f438e68504e102827d708d
#
_cell.length_a   1.000
_cell.length_b   1.000
_cell.length_c   1.000
_cell.angle_alpha   90.00
_cell.angle_beta   90.00
_cell.angle_gamma   90.00
#
_symmetry.space_group_name_H-M   'P 1'
#
loop_
_entity.id
_entity.type
_entity.pdbx_description
1 polymer ?
#
loop_
_entity_poly.entity_id
_entity_poly.type
_entity_poly.pdbx_seq_one_letter_code
_entity_poly.pdbx_strand_id
1 'polypeptide(L)'
;MNIGELLDRQAISLRVSAANKRKALAVIAEIAARNFHLDAGVVLDALAEREAADSTGVGHGVAVPHARLEGLERMRGVFVRLEQPVDFGSVDDQPVDLLFALFAPKHAGAEHLRALARVSRLLRQSKLREQLRQARAADVVHALLVLSLIHI
;
A
#
# COMPACT_ATOMS: atom_id res chain seq x y z
N MET A 1 -13.86 10.49 2.14
CA MET A 1 -13.00 9.78 1.19
C MET A 1 -13.65 8.45 0.82
N ASN A 2 -13.82 8.24 -0.46
CA ASN A 2 -14.41 7.00 -0.99
C ASN A 2 -13.29 6.05 -1.41
N ILE A 3 -13.31 4.82 -0.91
CA ILE A 3 -12.28 3.82 -1.19
C ILE A 3 -12.32 3.37 -2.66
N GLY A 4 -13.48 3.37 -3.28
CA GLY A 4 -13.58 3.10 -4.71
C GLY A 4 -12.80 4.10 -5.55
N GLU A 5 -12.62 5.32 -5.04
CA GLU A 5 -11.82 6.35 -5.69
C GLU A 5 -10.33 6.23 -5.33
N LEU A 6 -10.02 5.63 -4.18
CA LEU A 6 -8.65 5.47 -3.71
C LEU A 6 -7.94 4.30 -4.41
N LEU A 7 -8.60 3.17 -4.57
CA LEU A 7 -7.97 1.94 -5.03
C LEU A 7 -8.66 1.37 -6.27
N ASP A 8 -7.97 1.40 -7.40
CA ASP A 8 -8.43 0.77 -8.64
C ASP A 8 -7.96 -0.68 -8.70
N ARG A 9 -8.71 -1.52 -9.41
CA ARG A 9 -8.34 -2.93 -9.60
C ARG A 9 -7.00 -3.09 -10.29
N GLN A 10 -6.67 -2.21 -11.25
CA GLN A 10 -5.41 -2.24 -11.96
C GLN A 10 -4.21 -1.92 -11.05
N ALA A 11 -4.47 -1.30 -9.89
CA ALA A 11 -3.44 -0.99 -8.91
C ALA A 11 -3.31 -2.07 -7.83
N ILE A 12 -3.86 -3.24 -8.07
CA ILE A 12 -3.75 -4.41 -7.19
C ILE A 12 -2.93 -5.47 -7.90
N SER A 13 -1.85 -5.94 -7.27
CA SER A 13 -1.03 -6.99 -7.83
C SER A 13 -0.80 -8.09 -6.80
N LEU A 14 -1.14 -9.31 -7.16
CA LEU A 14 -0.94 -10.51 -6.37
C LEU A 14 0.19 -11.33 -6.98
N ARG A 15 0.79 -12.24 -6.22
CA ARG A 15 1.87 -13.10 -6.68
C ARG A 15 3.12 -12.32 -7.10
N VAL A 16 3.42 -11.26 -6.35
CA VAL A 16 4.60 -10.45 -6.61
C VAL A 16 5.79 -11.08 -5.90
N SER A 17 6.92 -11.20 -6.62
CA SER A 17 8.19 -11.63 -6.04
C SER A 17 9.10 -10.42 -5.89
N ALA A 18 9.65 -10.23 -4.69
CA ALA A 18 10.63 -9.19 -4.44
C ALA A 18 11.64 -9.74 -3.43
N ALA A 19 12.92 -9.56 -3.72
CA ALA A 19 13.98 -10.13 -2.90
C ALA A 19 14.17 -9.39 -1.57
N ASN A 20 13.77 -8.14 -1.50
CA ASN A 20 13.96 -7.29 -0.32
C ASN A 20 12.99 -6.10 -0.34
N LYS A 21 13.05 -5.30 0.72
CA LYS A 21 12.22 -4.12 0.90
C LYS A 21 12.31 -3.15 -0.29
N ARG A 22 13.53 -2.83 -0.74
CA ARG A 22 13.70 -1.88 -1.84
C ARG A 22 13.05 -2.38 -3.13
N LYS A 23 13.17 -3.67 -3.42
CA LYS A 23 12.56 -4.26 -4.61
C LYS A 23 11.04 -4.29 -4.51
N ALA A 24 10.50 -4.51 -3.31
CA ALA A 24 9.06 -4.41 -3.07
C ALA A 24 8.56 -2.98 -3.34
N LEU A 25 9.29 -1.97 -2.84
CA LEU A 25 8.94 -0.57 -3.10
C LEU A 25 9.04 -0.23 -4.59
N ALA A 26 10.02 -0.82 -5.29
CA ALA A 26 10.16 -0.60 -6.73
C ALA A 26 8.97 -1.13 -7.52
N VAL A 27 8.44 -2.29 -7.14
CA VAL A 27 7.22 -2.84 -7.78
C VAL A 27 6.04 -1.90 -7.55
N ILE A 28 5.87 -1.42 -6.33
CA ILE A 28 4.81 -0.45 -6.00
C ILE A 28 4.96 0.81 -6.85
N ALA A 29 6.19 1.33 -6.99
CA ALA A 29 6.46 2.52 -7.77
C ALA A 29 6.11 2.33 -9.26
N GLU A 30 6.40 1.16 -9.82
CA GLU A 30 6.05 0.84 -11.20
C GLU A 30 4.55 0.77 -11.42
N ILE A 31 3.82 0.17 -10.48
CA ILE A 31 2.36 0.11 -10.54
C ILE A 31 1.77 1.52 -10.47
N ALA A 32 2.25 2.34 -9.54
CA ALA A 32 1.79 3.71 -9.39
C ALA A 32 2.07 4.54 -10.65
N ALA A 33 3.29 4.44 -11.19
CA ALA A 33 3.69 5.19 -12.38
C ALA A 33 2.79 4.86 -13.57
N ARG A 34 2.53 3.58 -13.78
CA ARG A 34 1.70 3.11 -14.89
C ARG A 34 0.25 3.54 -14.76
N ASN A 35 -0.31 3.46 -13.54
CA ASN A 35 -1.73 3.75 -13.32
C ASN A 35 -2.02 5.23 -13.10
N PHE A 36 -1.06 5.99 -12.58
CA PHE A 36 -1.29 7.40 -12.23
C PHE A 36 -0.52 8.37 -13.13
N HIS A 37 0.14 7.84 -14.18
CA HIS A 37 0.92 8.64 -15.14
C HIS A 37 2.03 9.44 -14.48
N LEU A 38 2.80 8.75 -13.63
CA LEU A 38 3.93 9.34 -12.90
C LEU A 38 5.24 8.68 -13.34
N ASP A 39 6.37 9.31 -12.99
CA ASP A 39 7.69 8.75 -13.21
C ASP A 39 8.02 7.74 -12.11
N ALA A 40 8.32 6.50 -12.48
CA ALA A 40 8.58 5.44 -11.51
C ALA A 40 9.78 5.73 -10.61
N GLY A 41 10.83 6.35 -11.17
CA GLY A 41 12.02 6.71 -10.38
C GLY A 41 11.71 7.74 -9.31
N VAL A 42 10.91 8.74 -9.65
CA VAL A 42 10.47 9.77 -8.69
C VAL A 42 9.64 9.14 -7.58
N VAL A 43 8.72 8.25 -7.93
CA VAL A 43 7.88 7.57 -6.96
C VAL A 43 8.72 6.70 -6.02
N LEU A 44 9.65 5.92 -6.58
CA LEU A 44 10.52 5.07 -5.78
C LEU A 44 11.38 5.89 -4.82
N ASP A 45 11.97 6.99 -5.29
CA ASP A 45 12.79 7.85 -4.45
C ASP A 45 11.99 8.41 -3.28
N ALA A 46 10.75 8.85 -3.53
CA ALA A 46 9.89 9.37 -2.48
C ALA A 46 9.53 8.30 -1.44
N LEU A 47 9.22 7.09 -1.90
CA LEU A 47 8.92 5.97 -1.01
C LEU A 47 10.15 5.58 -0.18
N ALA A 48 11.32 5.49 -0.82
CA ALA A 48 12.56 5.10 -0.16
C ALA A 48 12.98 6.14 0.89
N GLU A 49 12.83 7.42 0.57
CA GLU A 49 13.13 8.51 1.50
C GLU A 49 12.25 8.42 2.76
N ARG A 50 10.94 8.18 2.56
CA ARG A 50 10.02 8.02 3.70
C ARG A 50 10.38 6.81 4.57
N GLU A 51 10.71 5.68 3.94
CA GLU A 51 11.09 4.46 4.66
C GLU A 51 12.41 4.60 5.42
N ALA A 52 13.34 5.39 4.89
CA ALA A 52 14.62 5.63 5.54
C ALA A 52 14.47 6.39 6.86
N ALA A 53 13.43 7.22 6.98
CA ALA A 53 13.16 7.96 8.21
C ALA A 53 12.64 7.04 9.32
N ASP A 54 11.73 6.12 8.96
CA ASP A 54 11.18 5.14 9.89
C ASP A 54 10.39 4.11 9.10
N SER A 55 10.43 2.85 9.53
CA SER A 55 9.73 1.78 8.83
C SER A 55 8.21 1.99 8.84
N THR A 56 7.57 1.68 7.71
CA THR A 56 6.10 1.66 7.60
C THR A 56 5.52 0.27 7.83
N GLY A 57 6.33 -0.69 8.28
CA GLY A 57 5.85 -1.99 8.72
C GLY A 57 5.12 -1.85 10.04
N VAL A 58 3.82 -2.15 10.05
CA VAL A 58 2.94 -1.92 11.21
C VAL A 58 2.67 -3.18 12.03
N GLY A 59 3.30 -4.29 11.66
CA GLY A 59 3.13 -5.57 12.34
C GLY A 59 2.18 -6.49 11.59
N HIS A 60 2.14 -7.74 12.01
CA HIS A 60 1.28 -8.79 11.45
C HIS A 60 1.50 -9.04 9.95
N GLY A 61 2.70 -8.77 9.45
CA GLY A 61 3.02 -8.95 8.04
C GLY A 61 2.51 -7.86 7.12
N VAL A 62 2.16 -6.70 7.67
CA VAL A 62 1.58 -5.58 6.92
C VAL A 62 2.53 -4.39 6.92
N ALA A 63 2.64 -3.71 5.78
CA ALA A 63 3.28 -2.41 5.68
C ALA A 63 2.37 -1.42 4.95
N VAL A 64 2.52 -0.14 5.28
CA VAL A 64 1.74 0.95 4.68
C VAL A 64 2.70 2.01 4.14
N PRO A 65 3.47 1.69 3.08
CA PRO A 65 4.36 2.68 2.46
C PRO A 65 3.54 3.87 1.97
N HIS A 66 4.12 5.06 2.07
CA HIS A 66 3.38 6.24 1.61
C HIS A 66 4.32 7.36 1.23
N ALA A 67 3.82 8.25 0.39
CA ALA A 67 4.56 9.42 -0.05
C ALA A 67 3.61 10.51 -0.54
N ARG A 68 4.09 11.75 -0.51
CA ARG A 68 3.42 12.87 -1.15
C ARG A 68 4.12 13.13 -2.48
N LEU A 69 3.33 13.31 -3.52
CA LEU A 69 3.87 13.42 -4.89
C LEU A 69 3.25 14.61 -5.62
N GLU A 70 4.06 15.28 -6.42
CA GLU A 70 3.56 16.26 -7.38
C GLU A 70 2.89 15.51 -8.52
N GLY A 71 1.91 16.14 -9.17
CA GLY A 71 1.20 15.55 -10.30
C GLY A 71 -0.01 14.73 -9.92
N LEU A 72 -0.28 14.55 -8.63
CA LEU A 72 -1.52 13.91 -8.17
C LEU A 72 -2.56 14.96 -7.80
N GLU A 73 -3.78 14.77 -8.29
CA GLU A 73 -4.91 15.64 -7.95
C GLU A 73 -5.66 15.15 -6.72
N ARG A 74 -5.57 13.86 -6.42
CA ARG A 74 -6.25 13.23 -5.30
C ARG A 74 -5.42 12.09 -4.76
N MET A 75 -5.81 11.55 -3.61
CA MET A 75 -5.15 10.39 -3.03
C MET A 75 -5.36 9.14 -3.89
N ARG A 76 -4.31 8.33 -3.99
CA ARG A 76 -4.33 7.08 -4.74
C ARG A 76 -3.67 5.97 -3.93
N GLY A 77 -4.15 4.75 -4.10
CA GLY A 77 -3.62 3.59 -3.41
C GLY A 77 -3.10 2.52 -4.37
N VAL A 78 -2.18 1.72 -3.85
CA VAL A 78 -1.67 0.52 -4.53
C VAL A 78 -1.64 -0.61 -3.51
N PHE A 79 -2.15 -1.78 -3.88
CA PHE A 79 -2.07 -2.96 -3.02
C PHE A 79 -1.20 -4.02 -3.68
N VAL A 80 -0.25 -4.56 -2.92
CA VAL A 80 0.65 -5.62 -3.38
C VAL A 80 0.66 -6.74 -2.36
N ARG A 81 0.58 -7.98 -2.84
CA ARG A 81 0.80 -9.16 -2.02
C ARG A 81 2.04 -9.88 -2.54
N LEU A 82 3.01 -10.09 -1.64
CA LEU A 82 4.25 -10.78 -1.98
C LEU A 82 4.08 -12.29 -1.80
N GLU A 83 4.67 -13.07 -2.70
CA GLU A 83 4.69 -14.54 -2.57
C GLU A 83 5.57 -14.97 -1.40
N GLN A 84 6.69 -14.29 -1.21
CA GLN A 84 7.58 -14.51 -0.08
C GLN A 84 7.66 -13.24 0.74
N PRO A 85 7.44 -13.31 2.05
CA PRO A 85 7.54 -12.12 2.90
C PRO A 85 8.97 -11.56 2.91
N VAL A 86 9.10 -10.25 3.06
CA VAL A 86 10.41 -9.60 3.14
C VAL A 86 10.56 -8.82 4.44
N ASP A 87 11.79 -8.70 4.91
CA ASP A 87 12.10 -7.92 6.09
C ASP A 87 11.89 -6.44 5.79
N PHE A 88 11.01 -5.81 6.56
CA PHE A 88 10.66 -4.39 6.43
C PHE A 88 11.13 -3.58 7.64
N GLY A 89 11.80 -4.21 8.60
CA GLY A 89 12.14 -3.55 9.84
C GLY A 89 10.91 -3.22 10.68
N SER A 90 9.90 -4.10 10.65
CA SER A 90 8.62 -3.89 11.35
C SER A 90 8.80 -3.90 12.86
N VAL A 91 7.86 -3.25 13.56
CA VAL A 91 7.88 -3.13 15.03
C VAL A 91 7.87 -4.48 15.74
N ASP A 92 7.29 -5.52 15.14
CA ASP A 92 7.19 -6.87 15.70
C ASP A 92 8.25 -7.83 15.12
N ASP A 93 9.19 -7.33 14.32
CA ASP A 93 10.24 -8.09 13.66
C ASP A 93 9.71 -9.18 12.69
N GLN A 94 8.42 -9.16 12.37
CA GLN A 94 7.85 -10.11 11.41
C GLN A 94 8.02 -9.61 9.98
N PRO A 95 8.31 -10.50 9.02
CA PRO A 95 8.42 -10.08 7.63
C PRO A 95 7.04 -9.71 7.06
N VAL A 96 7.06 -8.93 5.98
CA VAL A 96 5.87 -8.32 5.38
C VAL A 96 5.53 -9.02 4.06
N ASP A 97 4.26 -9.36 3.87
CA ASP A 97 3.73 -9.88 2.62
C ASP A 97 2.55 -9.07 2.08
N LEU A 98 1.92 -8.25 2.92
CA LEU A 98 0.79 -7.40 2.50
C LEU A 98 1.21 -5.93 2.58
N LEU A 99 1.15 -5.24 1.43
CA LEU A 99 1.52 -3.83 1.35
C LEU A 99 0.37 -3.02 0.78
N PHE A 100 -0.09 -2.03 1.53
CA PHE A 100 -1.07 -1.07 1.05
C PHE A 100 -0.39 0.30 1.01
N ALA A 101 0.03 0.70 -0.18
CA ALA A 101 0.72 1.97 -0.37
C ALA A 101 -0.27 3.10 -0.62
N LEU A 102 0.00 4.26 -0.03
CA LEU A 102 -0.82 5.46 -0.16
C LEU A 102 -0.01 6.60 -0.74
N PHE A 103 -0.57 7.27 -1.73
CA PHE A 103 0.05 8.44 -2.35
C PHE A 103 -0.91 9.61 -2.25
N ALA A 104 -0.40 10.75 -1.79
CA ALA A 104 -1.19 11.96 -1.62
C ALA A 104 -0.61 13.09 -2.47
N PRO A 105 -1.46 14.04 -2.90
CA PRO A 105 -0.95 15.26 -3.51
C PRO A 105 0.02 15.97 -2.57
N LYS A 106 0.98 16.68 -3.13
CA LYS A 106 2.03 17.36 -2.36
C LYS A 106 1.44 18.36 -1.34
N HIS A 107 0.33 18.97 -1.67
CA HIS A 107 -0.36 19.97 -0.84
C HIS A 107 -1.41 19.38 0.11
N ALA A 108 -1.59 18.06 0.12
CA ALA A 108 -2.58 17.42 0.98
C ALA A 108 -2.23 17.65 2.46
N GLY A 109 -3.22 17.98 3.24
CA GLY A 109 -3.07 18.22 4.67
C GLY A 109 -3.45 16.97 5.49
N ALA A 110 -4.41 17.17 6.41
CA ALA A 110 -4.84 16.14 7.34
C ALA A 110 -5.49 14.92 6.66
N GLU A 111 -5.96 15.05 5.43
CA GLU A 111 -6.54 13.92 4.68
C GLU A 111 -5.59 12.74 4.55
N HIS A 112 -4.30 13.04 4.32
CA HIS A 112 -3.28 12.01 4.19
C HIS A 112 -3.16 11.20 5.48
N LEU A 113 -3.10 11.87 6.62
CA LEU A 113 -2.99 11.23 7.92
C LEU A 113 -4.25 10.43 8.26
N ARG A 114 -5.42 10.96 7.94
CA ARG A 114 -6.69 10.25 8.17
C ARG A 114 -6.78 8.97 7.34
N ALA A 115 -6.35 9.03 6.08
CA ALA A 115 -6.34 7.87 5.21
C ALA A 115 -5.38 6.79 5.71
N LEU A 116 -4.17 7.18 6.13
CA LEU A 116 -3.20 6.25 6.72
C LEU A 116 -3.77 5.57 7.97
N ALA A 117 -4.41 6.34 8.84
CA ALA A 117 -5.00 5.81 10.06
C ALA A 117 -6.11 4.81 9.76
N ARG A 118 -6.96 5.11 8.78
CA ARG A 118 -8.06 4.21 8.38
C ARG A 118 -7.53 2.91 7.79
N VAL A 119 -6.59 2.98 6.88
CA VAL A 119 -6.00 1.79 6.25
C VAL A 119 -5.28 0.95 7.30
N SER A 120 -4.49 1.58 8.16
CA SER A 120 -3.77 0.87 9.23
C SER A 120 -4.73 0.14 10.17
N ARG A 121 -5.82 0.81 10.56
CA ARG A 121 -6.84 0.22 11.42
C ARG A 121 -7.54 -0.94 10.75
N LEU A 122 -7.88 -0.78 9.48
CA LEU A 122 -8.52 -1.82 8.69
C LEU A 122 -7.68 -3.10 8.66
N LEU A 123 -6.39 -2.95 8.42
CA LEU A 123 -5.47 -4.08 8.28
C LEU A 123 -5.04 -4.68 9.62
N ARG A 124 -5.51 -4.15 10.74
CA ARG A 124 -5.38 -4.81 12.05
C ARG A 124 -6.36 -5.96 12.22
N GLN A 125 -7.41 -6.03 11.40
CA GLN A 125 -8.40 -7.10 11.48
C GLN A 125 -7.80 -8.40 10.95
N SER A 126 -7.61 -9.37 11.84
CA SER A 126 -6.98 -10.64 11.48
C SER A 126 -7.75 -11.40 10.41
N LYS A 127 -9.08 -11.37 10.48
CA LYS A 127 -9.93 -12.03 9.50
C LYS A 127 -9.72 -11.45 8.10
N LEU A 128 -9.65 -10.12 8.00
CA LEU A 128 -9.42 -9.48 6.71
C LEU A 128 -8.05 -9.83 6.16
N ARG A 129 -7.00 -9.79 6.99
CA ARG A 129 -5.65 -10.18 6.54
C ARG A 129 -5.65 -11.61 5.99
N GLU A 130 -6.32 -12.53 6.69
CA GLU A 130 -6.41 -13.91 6.25
C GLU A 130 -7.11 -14.02 4.90
N GLN A 131 -8.23 -13.31 4.73
CA GLN A 131 -8.95 -13.29 3.46
C GLN A 131 -8.11 -12.68 2.32
N LEU A 132 -7.37 -11.62 2.60
CA LEU A 132 -6.47 -11.01 1.61
C LEU A 132 -5.35 -11.96 1.19
N ARG A 133 -4.83 -12.76 2.13
CA ARG A 133 -3.78 -13.74 1.85
C ARG A 133 -4.28 -14.92 1.03
N GLN A 134 -5.57 -15.24 1.13
CA GLN A 134 -6.19 -16.36 0.43
C GLN A 134 -6.83 -15.97 -0.90
N ALA A 135 -7.01 -14.68 -1.16
CA ALA A 135 -7.68 -14.21 -2.37
C ALA A 135 -6.88 -14.63 -3.62
N ARG A 136 -7.60 -15.07 -4.65
CA ARG A 136 -6.99 -15.58 -5.89
C ARG A 136 -7.05 -14.60 -7.05
N ALA A 137 -7.75 -13.49 -6.86
CA ALA A 137 -7.93 -12.51 -7.93
C ALA A 137 -7.99 -11.10 -7.36
N ALA A 138 -7.54 -10.13 -8.16
CA ALA A 138 -7.56 -8.72 -7.77
C ALA A 138 -8.98 -8.22 -7.49
N ASP A 139 -9.98 -8.72 -8.21
CA ASP A 139 -11.38 -8.37 -7.98
C ASP A 139 -11.84 -8.73 -6.57
N VAL A 140 -11.41 -9.88 -6.07
CA VAL A 140 -11.75 -10.33 -4.72
C VAL A 140 -11.11 -9.42 -3.68
N VAL A 141 -9.83 -9.09 -3.86
CA VAL A 141 -9.12 -8.18 -2.97
C VAL A 141 -9.79 -6.81 -2.96
N HIS A 142 -10.12 -6.30 -4.14
CA HIS A 142 -10.79 -5.00 -4.26
C HIS A 142 -12.12 -4.99 -3.49
N ALA A 143 -12.95 -6.03 -3.68
CA ALA A 143 -14.24 -6.14 -2.99
C ALA A 143 -14.06 -6.22 -1.47
N LEU A 144 -13.11 -7.02 -0.99
CA LEU A 144 -12.82 -7.16 0.44
C LEU A 144 -12.45 -5.81 1.06
N LEU A 145 -11.56 -5.07 0.40
CA LEU A 145 -11.09 -3.78 0.93
C LEU A 145 -12.18 -2.72 0.87
N VAL A 146 -12.90 -2.62 -0.24
CA VAL A 146 -13.97 -1.62 -0.38
C VAL A 146 -15.09 -1.86 0.62
N LEU A 147 -15.56 -3.10 0.74
CA LEU A 147 -16.64 -3.44 1.68
C LEU A 147 -16.22 -3.23 3.13
N SER A 148 -14.99 -3.59 3.48
CA SER A 148 -14.49 -3.41 4.84
C SER A 148 -14.39 -1.94 5.23
N LEU A 149 -14.03 -1.08 4.29
CA LEU A 149 -13.87 0.36 4.54
C LEU A 149 -15.20 1.10 4.66
N ILE A 150 -16.30 0.53 4.12
CA ILE A 150 -17.64 1.09 4.29
C ILE A 150 -18.08 0.97 5.76
N HIS A 151 -17.62 -0.05 6.48
CA HIS A 151 -18.04 -0.33 7.85
C HIS A 151 -17.13 0.27 8.93
N ILE A 152 -16.19 1.09 8.52
CA ILE A 152 -15.36 1.87 9.42
C ILE A 152 -15.81 3.32 9.43
#